data_c644b1aa579c5b1a841f54ff125813d5
#
_entry.id   c644b1aa579c5b1a841f54ff125813d5
#
_cell.length_a   1.000
_cell.length_b   1.000
_cell.length_c   1.000
_cell.angle_alpha   90.00
_cell.angle_beta   90.00
_cell.angle_gamma   90.00
#
_symmetry.space_group_name_H-M   'P 1'
#
loop_
_entity.id
_entity.type
_entity.pdbx_description
1 polymer ?
#
loop_
_entity_poly.entity_id
_entity_poly.type
_entity_poly.pdbx_seq_one_letter_code
_entity_poly.pdbx_strand_id
1 'polypeptide(L)'
;METKQFKAESKRLLDLMINSIYTNKEIFLRELISNASDAMDKLYYQSLTDNNLNIFRNDLEVKLTTNKEARTLTIEDNGCGMNKQELENNLGTIAQSGSYLFKNNNEKKEDIDIIGQFGVGFYSAFMVAKKIEVESKKVGEDIAYKWTSFGADGYTIEETSKESVGTKITLYIKDNTDEENYDEFLEDYRIQEIVKKYSDYIRYPIKMEVTRKELKEGSKDEYIDKKEIETLNSMIPLWKKKKQDITQDEYNSFYIDKFSDYEAPAKVIHSTIEGGINYSMLLYIPSHLPYDYYTKEYEKGLQLYSNGVLIMDKCQDLLPDCFGFVKGLIDSPDLSLNISRELLQQDRQLKTIAKNIEKKIRQELENMLKNDREEYEKIFKNFGTQLKFGCYNDFGMNKENLKDLILFYSSTTKNLTTLKEYVERMKDGQEKIFYAAGETIDKIDMLPQVQGVKEKGYEILYLTENIDEFVLKVLMEYDKKQFANVSSDNLDLESKEEKEELKKINEENKDMFTLMKDEIKDVEEVRFTHKLKDHPVCLSSEGEISTEMEKVLNSMPNNQGVKAKMILEINENHPIAQKLKDLYLNDKEELKKYSKILYDGARLIEGLNIENPTEFSNIVCELISK
;
A
#
# COMPACT_ATOMS: atom_id res chain seq x y z
N MET A 1 51.63 -11.22 -15.32
CA MET A 1 50.50 -11.92 -14.68
C MET A 1 49.70 -12.55 -15.80
N GLU A 2 49.52 -13.85 -15.77
CA GLU A 2 48.72 -14.58 -16.76
C GLU A 2 47.28 -14.63 -16.25
N THR A 3 46.33 -13.99 -16.99
CA THR A 3 44.91 -14.03 -16.65
C THR A 3 44.33 -15.34 -17.15
N LYS A 4 43.83 -16.21 -16.26
CA LYS A 4 43.15 -17.46 -16.60
C LYS A 4 41.64 -17.24 -16.63
N GLN A 5 40.98 -17.76 -17.66
CA GLN A 5 39.54 -17.78 -17.75
C GLN A 5 38.92 -18.84 -16.84
N PHE A 6 37.77 -18.56 -16.23
CA PHE A 6 37.01 -19.56 -15.49
C PHE A 6 36.47 -20.63 -16.45
N LYS A 7 36.51 -21.88 -16.04
CA LYS A 7 35.86 -22.99 -16.74
C LYS A 7 34.47 -23.21 -16.17
N ALA A 8 33.48 -23.33 -17.02
CA ALA A 8 32.08 -23.57 -16.62
C ALA A 8 31.73 -25.06 -16.85
N GLU A 9 31.05 -25.67 -15.87
CA GLU A 9 30.45 -27.01 -15.97
C GLU A 9 29.00 -26.84 -16.44
N SER A 10 28.77 -26.94 -17.75
CA SER A 10 27.50 -26.57 -18.41
C SER A 10 26.28 -27.33 -17.86
N LYS A 11 26.43 -28.62 -17.53
CA LYS A 11 25.39 -29.45 -16.95
C LYS A 11 24.89 -28.88 -15.61
N ARG A 12 25.84 -28.58 -14.70
CA ARG A 12 25.55 -28.06 -13.37
C ARG A 12 24.95 -26.64 -13.42
N LEU A 13 25.44 -25.81 -14.36
CA LEU A 13 24.86 -24.48 -14.57
C LEU A 13 23.40 -24.58 -15.04
N LEU A 14 23.09 -25.49 -15.97
CA LEU A 14 21.72 -25.67 -16.44
C LEU A 14 20.80 -26.19 -15.34
N ASP A 15 21.28 -27.14 -14.52
CA ASP A 15 20.53 -27.61 -13.34
C ASP A 15 20.24 -26.49 -12.34
N LEU A 16 21.22 -25.62 -12.06
CA LEU A 16 21.03 -24.45 -11.19
C LEU A 16 20.02 -23.47 -11.80
N MET A 17 20.06 -23.25 -13.11
CA MET A 17 19.13 -22.39 -13.82
C MET A 17 17.69 -22.91 -13.76
N ILE A 18 17.48 -24.20 -13.96
CA ILE A 18 16.16 -24.83 -13.93
C ILE A 18 15.58 -24.83 -12.51
N ASN A 19 16.39 -25.10 -11.50
CA ASN A 19 15.91 -25.39 -10.15
C ASN A 19 16.07 -24.24 -9.14
N SER A 20 16.80 -23.15 -9.47
CA SER A 20 17.16 -22.12 -8.48
C SER A 20 16.93 -20.68 -8.94
N ILE A 21 16.77 -20.41 -10.24
CA ILE A 21 16.59 -19.04 -10.73
C ILE A 21 15.15 -18.57 -10.58
N TYR A 22 14.19 -19.45 -10.85
CA TYR A 22 12.78 -19.14 -10.81
C TYR A 22 12.11 -19.78 -9.59
N THR A 23 11.33 -18.99 -8.85
CA THR A 23 10.57 -19.47 -7.69
C THR A 23 9.22 -20.01 -8.09
N ASN A 24 8.62 -19.46 -9.16
CA ASN A 24 7.29 -19.83 -9.64
C ASN A 24 7.39 -20.55 -11.01
N LYS A 25 6.83 -21.77 -11.09
CA LYS A 25 6.83 -22.57 -12.32
C LYS A 25 6.03 -21.97 -13.45
N GLU A 26 4.95 -21.22 -13.16
CA GLU A 26 4.10 -20.56 -14.18
C GLU A 26 4.89 -19.65 -15.14
N ILE A 27 6.04 -19.18 -14.70
CA ILE A 27 6.90 -18.26 -15.46
C ILE A 27 7.40 -18.87 -16.77
N PHE A 28 7.46 -20.20 -16.89
CA PHE A 28 7.86 -20.82 -18.15
C PHE A 28 7.03 -20.35 -19.34
N LEU A 29 5.72 -20.22 -19.17
CA LEU A 29 4.83 -19.80 -20.25
C LEU A 29 5.02 -18.32 -20.59
N ARG A 30 5.22 -17.46 -19.58
CA ARG A 30 5.58 -16.05 -19.78
C ARG A 30 6.84 -15.90 -20.62
N GLU A 31 7.89 -16.64 -20.30
CA GLU A 31 9.17 -16.55 -21.00
C GLU A 31 9.06 -17.05 -22.46
N LEU A 32 8.33 -18.15 -22.70
CA LEU A 32 8.15 -18.68 -24.06
C LEU A 32 7.29 -17.74 -24.92
N ILE A 33 6.23 -17.15 -24.37
CA ILE A 33 5.39 -16.16 -25.07
C ILE A 33 6.20 -14.87 -25.33
N SER A 34 7.05 -14.44 -24.39
CA SER A 34 7.93 -13.29 -24.59
C SER A 34 8.93 -13.51 -25.72
N ASN A 35 9.51 -14.72 -25.81
CA ASN A 35 10.40 -15.10 -26.92
C ASN A 35 9.67 -15.13 -28.27
N ALA A 36 8.43 -15.62 -28.30
CA ALA A 36 7.58 -15.60 -29.48
C ALA A 36 7.27 -14.16 -29.93
N SER A 37 6.94 -13.26 -28.98
CA SER A 37 6.75 -11.84 -29.24
C SER A 37 7.99 -11.19 -29.85
N ASP A 38 9.17 -11.47 -29.29
CA ASP A 38 10.45 -10.94 -29.81
C ASP A 38 10.74 -11.45 -31.24
N ALA A 39 10.40 -12.71 -31.55
CA ALA A 39 10.57 -13.27 -32.89
C ALA A 39 9.65 -12.61 -33.92
N MET A 40 8.43 -12.25 -33.51
CA MET A 40 7.47 -11.52 -34.34
C MET A 40 7.88 -10.07 -34.52
N ASP A 41 8.39 -9.38 -33.48
CA ASP A 41 8.91 -8.01 -33.60
C ASP A 41 10.11 -7.95 -34.55
N LYS A 42 11.01 -8.94 -34.50
CA LYS A 42 12.13 -9.04 -35.46
C LYS A 42 11.65 -9.21 -36.89
N LEU A 43 10.67 -10.10 -37.13
CA LEU A 43 10.11 -10.32 -38.44
C LEU A 43 9.40 -9.08 -38.97
N TYR A 44 8.57 -8.44 -38.14
CA TYR A 44 7.90 -7.20 -38.51
C TYR A 44 8.90 -6.10 -38.86
N TYR A 45 9.96 -5.95 -38.06
CA TYR A 45 11.03 -4.99 -38.35
C TYR A 45 11.76 -5.29 -39.67
N GLN A 46 12.06 -6.56 -39.95
CA GLN A 46 12.66 -6.95 -41.23
C GLN A 46 11.73 -6.61 -42.41
N SER A 47 10.43 -6.78 -42.29
CA SER A 47 9.47 -6.42 -43.31
C SER A 47 9.38 -4.93 -43.61
N LEU A 48 9.74 -4.05 -42.65
CA LEU A 48 9.81 -2.60 -42.86
C LEU A 48 11.01 -2.19 -43.73
N THR A 49 12.02 -3.04 -43.81
CA THR A 49 13.27 -2.80 -44.57
C THR A 49 13.40 -3.63 -45.85
N ASP A 50 12.70 -4.74 -45.94
CA ASP A 50 12.64 -5.61 -47.12
C ASP A 50 11.23 -5.68 -47.71
N ASN A 51 11.02 -4.98 -48.80
CA ASN A 51 9.73 -4.91 -49.51
C ASN A 51 9.24 -6.26 -50.09
N ASN A 52 10.09 -7.30 -50.10
CA ASN A 52 9.69 -8.64 -50.56
C ASN A 52 8.94 -9.39 -49.45
N LEU A 53 9.08 -8.98 -48.21
CA LEU A 53 8.37 -9.52 -47.06
C LEU A 53 7.03 -8.77 -46.90
N ASN A 54 5.97 -9.31 -47.50
CA ASN A 54 4.63 -8.70 -47.41
C ASN A 54 3.92 -9.17 -46.12
N ILE A 55 4.38 -8.69 -44.95
CA ILE A 55 3.92 -9.07 -43.62
C ILE A 55 3.25 -7.89 -42.93
N PHE A 56 2.00 -8.09 -42.53
CA PHE A 56 1.27 -7.14 -41.71
C PHE A 56 1.30 -7.55 -40.23
N ARG A 57 1.35 -6.60 -39.36
CA ARG A 57 1.37 -6.84 -37.89
C ARG A 57 0.18 -7.69 -37.42
N ASN A 58 -0.98 -7.49 -38.05
CA ASN A 58 -2.21 -8.22 -37.71
C ASN A 58 -2.19 -9.72 -38.15
N ASP A 59 -1.22 -10.12 -38.96
CA ASP A 59 -1.06 -11.51 -39.38
C ASP A 59 -0.19 -12.32 -38.42
N LEU A 60 0.45 -11.63 -37.48
CA LEU A 60 1.35 -12.23 -36.50
C LEU A 60 0.56 -12.65 -35.25
N GLU A 61 0.76 -13.92 -34.84
CA GLU A 61 0.04 -14.52 -33.70
C GLU A 61 0.87 -15.59 -32.99
N VAL A 62 0.53 -15.82 -31.72
CA VAL A 62 0.94 -16.99 -30.96
C VAL A 62 -0.24 -17.93 -30.81
N LYS A 63 -0.03 -19.22 -31.08
CA LYS A 63 -1.03 -20.26 -30.90
C LYS A 63 -0.62 -21.21 -29.77
N LEU A 64 -1.53 -21.45 -28.84
CA LEU A 64 -1.37 -22.39 -27.73
C LEU A 64 -2.27 -23.62 -28.00
N THR A 65 -1.75 -24.82 -27.72
CA THR A 65 -2.52 -26.06 -27.88
C THR A 65 -2.14 -27.03 -26.76
N THR A 66 -3.12 -27.48 -25.98
CA THR A 66 -2.97 -28.56 -25.00
C THR A 66 -3.38 -29.89 -25.57
N ASN A 67 -2.70 -30.97 -25.18
CA ASN A 67 -3.12 -32.34 -25.49
C ASN A 67 -2.91 -33.21 -24.23
N LYS A 68 -4.02 -33.54 -23.58
CA LYS A 68 -4.00 -34.34 -22.34
C LYS A 68 -3.54 -35.76 -22.54
N GLU A 69 -3.91 -36.42 -23.67
CA GLU A 69 -3.54 -37.80 -23.94
C GLU A 69 -2.04 -37.93 -24.21
N ALA A 70 -1.48 -37.04 -25.02
CA ALA A 70 -0.05 -36.98 -25.30
C ALA A 70 0.76 -36.30 -24.19
N ARG A 71 0.10 -35.70 -23.21
CA ARG A 71 0.69 -34.86 -22.14
C ARG A 71 1.58 -33.77 -22.71
N THR A 72 1.07 -33.02 -23.71
CA THR A 72 1.87 -31.96 -24.34
C THR A 72 1.16 -30.61 -24.27
N LEU A 73 1.98 -29.55 -24.09
CA LEU A 73 1.62 -28.16 -24.33
C LEU A 73 2.47 -27.66 -25.50
N THR A 74 1.82 -27.12 -26.52
CA THR A 74 2.49 -26.57 -27.70
C THR A 74 2.30 -25.07 -27.77
N ILE A 75 3.41 -24.35 -27.99
CA ILE A 75 3.46 -22.90 -28.24
C ILE A 75 4.00 -22.71 -29.66
N GLU A 76 3.24 -22.10 -30.52
CA GLU A 76 3.62 -21.85 -31.92
C GLU A 76 3.50 -20.36 -32.24
N ASP A 77 4.55 -19.78 -32.83
CA ASP A 77 4.58 -18.44 -33.38
C ASP A 77 4.84 -18.48 -34.89
N ASN A 78 4.40 -17.44 -35.55
CA ASN A 78 4.71 -17.19 -36.97
C ASN A 78 5.72 -16.03 -37.13
N GLY A 79 6.67 -15.93 -36.21
CA GLY A 79 7.77 -14.98 -36.22
C GLY A 79 8.86 -15.32 -37.25
N CYS A 80 10.07 -14.75 -37.07
CA CYS A 80 11.18 -14.90 -38.02
C CYS A 80 11.73 -16.33 -38.18
N GLY A 81 11.46 -17.23 -37.23
CA GLY A 81 12.04 -18.56 -37.16
C GLY A 81 13.56 -18.58 -36.99
N MET A 82 14.13 -19.77 -36.99
CA MET A 82 15.58 -20.01 -36.83
C MET A 82 16.08 -21.08 -37.78
N ASN A 83 17.28 -20.88 -38.31
CA ASN A 83 18.02 -21.90 -39.02
C ASN A 83 18.87 -22.75 -38.05
N LYS A 84 19.59 -23.75 -38.58
CA LYS A 84 20.39 -24.67 -37.77
C LYS A 84 21.40 -23.94 -36.85
N GLN A 85 22.15 -22.98 -37.42
CA GLN A 85 23.16 -22.24 -36.69
C GLN A 85 22.54 -21.37 -35.61
N GLU A 86 21.38 -20.77 -35.86
CA GLU A 86 20.65 -19.96 -34.89
C GLU A 86 20.06 -20.80 -33.77
N LEU A 87 19.58 -22.04 -34.08
CA LEU A 87 19.16 -22.99 -33.02
C LEU A 87 20.33 -23.39 -32.12
N GLU A 88 21.52 -23.67 -32.70
CA GLU A 88 22.73 -23.95 -31.94
C GLU A 88 23.15 -22.78 -31.05
N ASN A 89 23.09 -21.55 -31.58
CA ASN A 89 23.52 -20.36 -30.86
C ASN A 89 22.51 -19.95 -29.78
N ASN A 90 21.21 -19.97 -30.07
CA ASN A 90 20.18 -19.43 -29.18
C ASN A 90 19.64 -20.46 -28.16
N LEU A 91 19.66 -21.76 -28.49
CA LEU A 91 19.17 -22.83 -27.62
C LEU A 91 20.27 -23.77 -27.13
N GLY A 92 21.43 -23.79 -27.79
CA GLY A 92 22.58 -24.61 -27.43
C GLY A 92 23.62 -23.86 -26.60
N THR A 93 23.55 -22.54 -26.51
CA THR A 93 24.49 -21.71 -25.73
C THR A 93 23.75 -21.01 -24.59
N ILE A 94 24.10 -21.36 -23.35
CA ILE A 94 23.48 -20.79 -22.15
C ILE A 94 23.89 -19.31 -22.01
N ALA A 95 22.90 -18.45 -21.66
CA ALA A 95 23.05 -17.01 -21.47
C ALA A 95 23.44 -16.22 -22.75
N GLN A 96 23.14 -16.76 -23.92
CA GLN A 96 23.24 -16.02 -25.18
C GLN A 96 21.83 -15.62 -25.65
N SER A 97 21.59 -14.32 -25.83
CA SER A 97 20.30 -13.79 -26.32
C SER A 97 20.45 -13.20 -27.72
N GLY A 98 19.84 -13.88 -28.71
CA GLY A 98 19.74 -13.33 -30.07
C GLY A 98 18.89 -12.07 -30.16
N SER A 99 17.96 -11.88 -29.21
CA SER A 99 17.14 -10.67 -29.07
C SER A 99 17.96 -9.48 -28.57
N TYR A 100 18.83 -9.69 -27.59
CA TYR A 100 19.74 -8.67 -27.09
C TYR A 100 20.75 -8.22 -28.17
N LEU A 101 21.33 -9.14 -28.92
CA LEU A 101 22.23 -8.82 -30.03
C LEU A 101 21.52 -8.02 -31.12
N PHE A 102 20.27 -8.34 -31.43
CA PHE A 102 19.47 -7.62 -32.40
C PHE A 102 19.18 -6.18 -31.92
N LYS A 103 18.84 -5.99 -30.64
CA LYS A 103 18.60 -4.67 -30.03
C LYS A 103 19.85 -3.79 -30.13
N ASN A 104 21.01 -4.29 -29.71
CA ASN A 104 22.27 -3.52 -29.72
C ASN A 104 22.73 -3.11 -31.13
N ASN A 105 22.45 -3.93 -32.13
CA ASN A 105 22.77 -3.62 -33.51
C ASN A 105 21.82 -2.57 -34.14
N ASN A 106 20.69 -2.29 -33.50
CA ASN A 106 19.62 -1.42 -34.01
C ASN A 106 19.24 -0.27 -33.04
N GLU A 107 20.09 0.10 -32.08
CA GLU A 107 19.85 1.08 -31.00
C GLU A 107 19.28 2.46 -31.38
N LYS A 108 19.20 2.79 -32.66
CA LYS A 108 18.78 4.12 -33.14
C LYS A 108 17.32 4.19 -33.59
N LYS A 109 16.48 3.17 -33.36
CA LYS A 109 15.09 3.16 -33.83
C LYS A 109 14.12 2.84 -32.70
N GLU A 110 13.19 3.77 -32.46
CA GLU A 110 12.29 3.86 -31.31
C GLU A 110 11.21 2.77 -31.18
N ASP A 111 11.03 1.88 -32.19
CA ASP A 111 9.89 0.95 -32.26
C ASP A 111 10.19 -0.52 -31.89
N ILE A 112 11.38 -0.83 -31.35
CA ILE A 112 11.78 -2.20 -31.05
C ILE A 112 11.74 -2.44 -29.53
N ASP A 113 10.64 -2.98 -29.05
CA ASP A 113 10.43 -3.36 -27.64
C ASP A 113 10.81 -4.84 -27.40
N ILE A 114 12.11 -5.14 -27.38
CA ILE A 114 12.59 -6.50 -27.09
C ILE A 114 12.44 -6.80 -25.60
N ILE A 115 11.77 -7.93 -25.30
CA ILE A 115 11.50 -8.41 -23.94
C ILE A 115 12.65 -9.32 -23.46
N GLY A 116 13.08 -10.30 -24.26
CA GLY A 116 14.06 -11.34 -23.88
C GLY A 116 15.53 -10.87 -23.95
N GLN A 117 16.12 -10.47 -22.82
CA GLN A 117 17.48 -9.90 -22.77
C GLN A 117 18.56 -10.85 -22.26
N PHE A 118 18.22 -11.86 -21.44
CA PHE A 118 19.20 -12.65 -20.68
C PHE A 118 19.61 -13.99 -21.31
N GLY A 119 18.84 -14.50 -22.31
CA GLY A 119 19.13 -15.76 -22.97
C GLY A 119 18.99 -17.01 -22.07
N VAL A 120 18.19 -16.92 -21.00
CA VAL A 120 17.96 -18.02 -20.05
C VAL A 120 16.49 -18.40 -19.93
N GLY A 121 15.56 -17.53 -20.35
CA GLY A 121 14.12 -17.71 -20.18
C GLY A 121 13.60 -19.01 -20.81
N PHE A 122 14.15 -19.43 -21.95
CA PHE A 122 13.78 -20.68 -22.62
C PHE A 122 13.93 -21.92 -21.70
N TYR A 123 15.00 -21.97 -20.91
CA TYR A 123 15.27 -23.13 -20.06
C TYR A 123 14.31 -23.27 -18.87
N SER A 124 13.53 -22.24 -18.55
CA SER A 124 12.45 -22.33 -17.57
C SER A 124 11.41 -23.39 -17.94
N ALA A 125 11.25 -23.70 -19.23
CA ALA A 125 10.39 -24.76 -19.71
C ALA A 125 10.71 -26.15 -19.14
N PHE A 126 11.97 -26.43 -18.77
CA PHE A 126 12.36 -27.66 -18.10
C PHE A 126 11.90 -27.77 -16.64
N MET A 127 11.38 -26.70 -16.06
CA MET A 127 10.72 -26.78 -14.75
C MET A 127 9.47 -27.67 -14.82
N VAL A 128 8.76 -27.65 -15.95
CA VAL A 128 7.49 -28.36 -16.16
C VAL A 128 7.58 -29.50 -17.19
N ALA A 129 8.57 -29.48 -18.09
CA ALA A 129 8.72 -30.46 -19.16
C ALA A 129 9.85 -31.44 -18.89
N LYS A 130 9.63 -32.74 -19.19
CA LYS A 130 10.65 -33.79 -19.20
C LYS A 130 11.39 -33.88 -20.53
N LYS A 131 10.81 -33.35 -21.60
CA LYS A 131 11.37 -33.28 -22.95
C LYS A 131 10.83 -32.05 -23.65
N ILE A 132 11.67 -31.39 -24.45
CA ILE A 132 11.28 -30.24 -25.27
C ILE A 132 11.69 -30.50 -26.71
N GLU A 133 10.77 -30.27 -27.65
CA GLU A 133 11.03 -30.25 -29.07
C GLU A 133 10.78 -28.86 -29.64
N VAL A 134 11.69 -28.34 -30.47
CA VAL A 134 11.56 -27.04 -31.14
C VAL A 134 11.72 -27.27 -32.62
N GLU A 135 10.62 -27.09 -33.37
CA GLU A 135 10.60 -27.13 -34.84
C GLU A 135 10.61 -25.68 -35.33
N SER A 136 11.63 -25.31 -36.15
CA SER A 136 11.74 -23.94 -36.63
C SER A 136 12.10 -23.88 -38.09
N LYS A 137 11.44 -22.94 -38.80
CA LYS A 137 11.73 -22.60 -40.19
C LYS A 137 11.96 -21.10 -40.31
N LYS A 138 13.18 -20.74 -40.75
CA LYS A 138 13.57 -19.33 -40.87
C LYS A 138 12.95 -18.70 -42.13
N VAL A 139 12.57 -17.45 -41.99
CA VAL A 139 12.06 -16.65 -43.13
C VAL A 139 13.11 -16.59 -44.24
N GLY A 140 12.70 -16.89 -45.49
CA GLY A 140 13.57 -16.90 -46.65
C GLY A 140 14.39 -18.18 -46.82
N GLU A 141 14.21 -19.20 -46.00
CA GLU A 141 14.88 -20.51 -46.11
C GLU A 141 13.84 -21.63 -46.34
N ASP A 142 14.20 -22.64 -47.14
CA ASP A 142 13.31 -23.75 -47.46
C ASP A 142 13.37 -24.88 -46.43
N ILE A 143 14.49 -25.04 -45.74
CA ILE A 143 14.76 -26.14 -44.82
C ILE A 143 14.34 -25.74 -43.41
N ALA A 144 13.57 -26.62 -42.76
CA ALA A 144 13.24 -26.54 -41.36
C ALA A 144 14.11 -27.49 -40.51
N TYR A 145 14.33 -27.13 -39.27
CA TYR A 145 15.12 -27.93 -38.34
C TYR A 145 14.35 -28.20 -37.05
N LYS A 146 14.61 -29.39 -36.48
CA LYS A 146 14.04 -29.83 -35.21
C LYS A 146 15.16 -29.99 -34.20
N TRP A 147 15.11 -29.23 -33.12
CA TRP A 147 15.95 -29.32 -31.94
C TRP A 147 15.20 -30.13 -30.87
N THR A 148 15.87 -31.07 -30.21
CA THR A 148 15.28 -31.91 -29.17
C THR A 148 16.22 -32.01 -27.98
N SER A 149 15.70 -31.82 -26.76
CA SER A 149 16.47 -31.99 -25.52
C SER A 149 15.63 -32.59 -24.38
N PHE A 150 16.31 -33.31 -23.49
CA PHE A 150 15.78 -33.86 -22.24
C PHE A 150 16.33 -33.09 -21.01
N GLY A 151 16.87 -31.89 -21.19
CA GLY A 151 17.46 -31.06 -20.15
C GLY A 151 18.99 -31.11 -20.17
N ALA A 152 19.62 -31.36 -19.02
CA ALA A 152 21.04 -31.20 -18.83
C ALA A 152 21.93 -32.24 -19.59
N ASP A 153 21.33 -33.23 -20.23
CA ASP A 153 22.07 -34.28 -20.96
C ASP A 153 22.45 -33.89 -22.40
N GLY A 154 22.05 -32.67 -22.83
CA GLY A 154 22.37 -32.14 -24.15
C GLY A 154 21.18 -32.10 -25.09
N TYR A 155 21.44 -31.89 -26.39
CA TYR A 155 20.41 -31.76 -27.41
C TYR A 155 20.86 -32.39 -28.76
N THR A 156 19.89 -32.62 -29.61
CA THR A 156 20.10 -33.03 -30.99
C THR A 156 19.42 -32.04 -31.95
N ILE A 157 19.97 -31.90 -33.17
CA ILE A 157 19.35 -31.12 -34.23
C ILE A 157 19.32 -31.97 -35.49
N GLU A 158 18.15 -32.09 -36.09
CA GLU A 158 17.91 -32.81 -37.36
C GLU A 158 17.08 -31.97 -38.31
N GLU A 159 17.14 -32.25 -39.60
CA GLU A 159 16.26 -31.65 -40.59
C GLU A 159 14.85 -32.21 -40.42
N THR A 160 13.86 -31.34 -40.61
CA THR A 160 12.43 -31.68 -40.50
C THR A 160 11.63 -30.98 -41.57
N SER A 161 10.35 -31.35 -41.69
CA SER A 161 9.40 -30.66 -42.56
C SER A 161 8.50 -29.75 -41.73
N LYS A 162 8.55 -28.43 -41.96
CA LYS A 162 7.59 -27.44 -41.44
C LYS A 162 7.17 -26.55 -42.61
N GLU A 163 5.87 -26.49 -42.87
CA GLU A 163 5.36 -25.73 -44.01
C GLU A 163 5.45 -24.22 -43.80
N SER A 164 5.00 -23.75 -42.64
CA SER A 164 4.95 -22.34 -42.29
C SER A 164 6.27 -21.84 -41.67
N VAL A 165 6.64 -20.58 -41.95
CA VAL A 165 7.70 -19.86 -41.26
C VAL A 165 7.33 -19.68 -39.78
N GLY A 166 8.34 -19.62 -38.89
CA GLY A 166 8.17 -19.41 -37.45
C GLY A 166 8.66 -20.60 -36.63
N THR A 167 8.32 -20.60 -35.36
CA THR A 167 8.81 -21.61 -34.41
C THR A 167 7.64 -22.27 -33.67
N LYS A 168 7.74 -23.59 -33.50
CA LYS A 168 6.80 -24.42 -32.76
C LYS A 168 7.57 -25.14 -31.64
N ILE A 169 7.21 -24.90 -30.41
CA ILE A 169 7.79 -25.49 -29.20
C ILE A 169 6.77 -26.48 -28.63
N THR A 170 7.13 -27.74 -28.50
CA THR A 170 6.31 -28.78 -27.89
C THR A 170 6.95 -29.21 -26.56
N LEU A 171 6.25 -28.99 -25.48
CA LEU A 171 6.62 -29.37 -24.12
C LEU A 171 5.94 -30.69 -23.77
N TYR A 172 6.72 -31.74 -23.49
CA TYR A 172 6.22 -32.98 -22.92
C TYR A 172 6.20 -32.86 -21.40
N ILE A 173 5.04 -32.64 -20.84
CA ILE A 173 4.84 -32.30 -19.43
C ILE A 173 5.24 -33.47 -18.53
N LYS A 174 5.91 -33.16 -17.42
CA LYS A 174 6.32 -34.12 -16.39
C LYS A 174 5.13 -34.87 -15.83
N ASP A 175 5.37 -36.08 -15.32
CA ASP A 175 4.36 -36.82 -14.58
C ASP A 175 4.19 -36.20 -13.19
N ASN A 176 2.99 -36.31 -12.62
CA ASN A 176 2.73 -35.83 -11.27
C ASN A 176 3.59 -36.57 -10.24
N THR A 177 3.93 -35.90 -9.16
CA THR A 177 4.58 -36.45 -7.98
C THR A 177 3.67 -36.28 -6.76
N ASP A 178 4.06 -36.82 -5.60
CA ASP A 178 3.31 -36.65 -4.36
C ASP A 178 3.23 -35.17 -3.90
N GLU A 179 4.20 -34.35 -4.33
CA GLU A 179 4.32 -32.94 -3.95
C GLU A 179 3.86 -31.97 -5.05
N GLU A 180 3.80 -32.42 -6.32
CA GLU A 180 3.63 -31.55 -7.49
C GLU A 180 2.61 -32.09 -8.48
N ASN A 181 1.67 -31.24 -8.84
CA ASN A 181 0.64 -31.54 -9.85
C ASN A 181 0.95 -30.84 -11.18
N TYR A 182 1.63 -31.51 -12.08
CA TYR A 182 1.97 -30.97 -13.41
C TYR A 182 0.81 -31.04 -14.41
N ASP A 183 -0.25 -31.83 -14.12
CA ASP A 183 -1.43 -31.92 -14.99
C ASP A 183 -2.17 -30.59 -15.10
N GLU A 184 -2.00 -29.70 -14.12
CA GLU A 184 -2.56 -28.35 -14.19
C GLU A 184 -2.18 -27.59 -15.48
N PHE A 185 -0.95 -27.81 -16.01
CA PHE A 185 -0.46 -27.18 -17.23
C PHE A 185 -1.00 -27.82 -18.52
N LEU A 186 -1.86 -28.83 -18.42
CA LEU A 186 -2.62 -29.42 -19.51
C LEU A 186 -4.09 -28.98 -19.50
N GLU A 187 -4.50 -28.21 -18.49
CA GLU A 187 -5.86 -27.69 -18.36
C GLU A 187 -6.01 -26.33 -19.07
N ASP A 188 -6.97 -26.22 -19.97
CA ASP A 188 -7.18 -25.01 -20.77
C ASP A 188 -7.39 -23.78 -19.90
N TYR A 189 -8.22 -23.89 -18.85
CA TYR A 189 -8.51 -22.78 -17.94
C TYR A 189 -7.24 -22.28 -17.22
N ARG A 190 -6.32 -23.20 -16.89
CA ARG A 190 -5.07 -22.84 -16.22
C ARG A 190 -4.12 -22.07 -17.13
N ILE A 191 -4.02 -22.52 -18.39
CA ILE A 191 -3.25 -21.80 -19.41
C ILE A 191 -3.82 -20.41 -19.66
N GLN A 192 -5.15 -20.27 -19.75
CA GLN A 192 -5.82 -18.97 -19.89
C GLN A 192 -5.49 -18.03 -18.70
N GLU A 193 -5.57 -18.56 -17.48
CA GLU A 193 -5.24 -17.81 -16.25
C GLU A 193 -3.79 -17.30 -16.26
N ILE A 194 -2.83 -18.15 -16.60
CA ILE A 194 -1.41 -17.79 -16.69
C ILE A 194 -1.18 -16.72 -17.76
N VAL A 195 -1.77 -16.88 -18.95
CA VAL A 195 -1.68 -15.88 -20.02
C VAL A 195 -2.28 -14.55 -19.57
N LYS A 196 -3.46 -14.57 -18.96
CA LYS A 196 -4.12 -13.37 -18.46
C LYS A 196 -3.31 -12.65 -17.37
N LYS A 197 -2.66 -13.42 -16.52
CA LYS A 197 -1.83 -12.88 -15.43
C LYS A 197 -0.55 -12.22 -15.93
N TYR A 198 0.22 -12.90 -16.76
CA TYR A 198 1.59 -12.49 -17.11
C TYR A 198 1.76 -11.86 -18.48
N SER A 199 0.91 -12.20 -19.45
CA SER A 199 1.08 -11.89 -20.86
C SER A 199 -0.13 -11.17 -21.48
N ASP A 200 -1.06 -10.66 -20.67
CA ASP A 200 -2.30 -10.03 -21.12
C ASP A 200 -2.07 -8.86 -22.11
N TYR A 201 -0.95 -8.16 -21.95
CA TYR A 201 -0.64 -6.97 -22.73
C TYR A 201 0.49 -7.17 -23.75
N ILE A 202 0.82 -8.42 -24.06
CA ILE A 202 1.63 -8.73 -25.24
C ILE A 202 0.90 -8.22 -26.47
N ARG A 203 1.60 -7.50 -27.34
CA ARG A 203 1.01 -6.78 -28.49
C ARG A 203 0.45 -7.65 -29.62
N TYR A 204 0.72 -8.94 -29.60
CA TYR A 204 0.25 -9.92 -30.55
C TYR A 204 -0.85 -10.79 -29.94
N PRO A 205 -1.87 -11.20 -30.73
CA PRO A 205 -2.91 -12.08 -30.23
C PRO A 205 -2.35 -13.45 -29.83
N ILE A 206 -2.67 -13.88 -28.64
CA ILE A 206 -2.39 -15.21 -28.12
C ILE A 206 -3.67 -16.01 -28.25
N LYS A 207 -3.70 -16.96 -29.17
CA LYS A 207 -4.90 -17.73 -29.51
C LYS A 207 -4.83 -19.15 -28.98
N MET A 208 -5.96 -19.65 -28.52
CA MET A 208 -6.10 -21.03 -28.06
C MET A 208 -7.45 -21.61 -28.49
N GLU A 209 -7.47 -22.88 -28.93
CA GLU A 209 -8.70 -23.62 -29.09
C GLU A 209 -9.20 -24.04 -27.69
N VAL A 210 -10.35 -23.53 -27.28
CA VAL A 210 -10.98 -23.86 -26.02
C VAL A 210 -12.26 -24.63 -26.21
N THR A 211 -12.54 -25.59 -25.35
CA THR A 211 -13.76 -26.36 -25.35
C THR A 211 -14.78 -25.74 -24.42
N ARG A 212 -15.87 -25.20 -24.95
CA ARG A 212 -16.98 -24.67 -24.16
C ARG A 212 -18.15 -25.64 -24.18
N LYS A 213 -18.83 -25.76 -23.04
CA LYS A 213 -20.11 -26.48 -22.95
C LYS A 213 -21.24 -25.52 -23.31
N GLU A 214 -21.81 -25.69 -24.47
CA GLU A 214 -23.03 -24.99 -24.90
C GLU A 214 -24.28 -25.86 -24.67
N LEU A 215 -25.38 -25.20 -24.26
CA LEU A 215 -26.67 -25.91 -24.17
C LEU A 215 -27.11 -26.34 -25.56
N LYS A 216 -27.39 -27.61 -25.74
CA LYS A 216 -27.85 -28.16 -27.03
C LYS A 216 -29.17 -27.50 -27.43
N GLU A 217 -29.26 -27.03 -28.64
CA GLU A 217 -30.44 -26.34 -29.18
C GLU A 217 -31.70 -27.19 -28.98
N GLY A 218 -32.68 -26.65 -28.24
CA GLY A 218 -33.93 -27.37 -27.93
C GLY A 218 -33.92 -28.25 -26.68
N SER A 219 -32.80 -28.36 -25.93
CA SER A 219 -32.69 -29.07 -24.66
C SER A 219 -32.56 -28.07 -23.50
N LYS A 220 -33.02 -28.47 -22.29
CA LYS A 220 -32.86 -27.68 -21.08
C LYS A 220 -31.66 -28.14 -20.21
N ASP A 221 -31.18 -29.39 -20.45
CA ASP A 221 -30.22 -30.04 -19.56
C ASP A 221 -29.08 -30.76 -20.30
N GLU A 222 -29.10 -30.83 -21.64
CA GLU A 222 -28.03 -31.46 -22.44
C GLU A 222 -27.06 -30.40 -22.91
N TYR A 223 -25.78 -30.60 -22.62
CA TYR A 223 -24.67 -29.75 -23.06
C TYR A 223 -23.87 -30.49 -24.16
N ILE A 224 -23.44 -29.77 -25.17
CA ILE A 224 -22.50 -30.22 -26.19
C ILE A 224 -21.19 -29.48 -26.06
N ASP A 225 -20.08 -30.20 -26.29
CA ASP A 225 -18.75 -29.59 -26.30
C ASP A 225 -18.56 -28.90 -27.66
N LYS A 226 -18.37 -27.58 -27.63
CA LYS A 226 -18.08 -26.76 -28.79
C LYS A 226 -16.64 -26.22 -28.70
N LYS A 227 -15.89 -26.45 -29.76
CA LYS A 227 -14.52 -25.95 -29.88
C LYS A 227 -14.51 -24.60 -30.58
N GLU A 228 -13.93 -23.60 -29.95
CA GLU A 228 -13.78 -22.27 -30.51
C GLU A 228 -12.35 -21.75 -30.29
N ILE A 229 -11.85 -20.98 -31.27
CA ILE A 229 -10.55 -20.30 -31.14
C ILE A 229 -10.79 -18.96 -30.46
N GLU A 230 -10.21 -18.76 -29.26
CA GLU A 230 -10.30 -17.54 -28.52
C GLU A 230 -8.96 -16.80 -28.47
N THR A 231 -9.01 -15.47 -28.49
CA THR A 231 -7.87 -14.62 -28.17
C THR A 231 -7.86 -14.38 -26.66
N LEU A 232 -6.82 -14.85 -25.98
CA LEU A 232 -6.74 -14.90 -24.52
C LEU A 232 -6.31 -13.57 -23.91
N ASN A 233 -5.58 -12.74 -24.65
CA ASN A 233 -4.97 -11.51 -24.15
C ASN A 233 -5.64 -10.24 -24.67
N SER A 234 -5.52 -9.16 -23.93
CA SER A 234 -6.13 -7.85 -24.26
C SER A 234 -5.28 -7.01 -25.24
N MET A 235 -4.02 -7.31 -25.42
CA MET A 235 -3.02 -6.70 -26.32
C MET A 235 -2.73 -5.21 -26.08
N ILE A 236 -3.75 -4.38 -25.88
CA ILE A 236 -3.59 -2.93 -25.76
C ILE A 236 -3.75 -2.52 -24.30
N PRO A 237 -2.67 -2.19 -23.59
CA PRO A 237 -2.73 -1.76 -22.20
C PRO A 237 -3.40 -0.39 -22.08
N LEU A 238 -4.36 -0.27 -21.15
CA LEU A 238 -5.10 0.96 -20.90
C LEU A 238 -4.16 2.14 -20.59
N TRP A 239 -3.08 1.89 -19.83
CA TRP A 239 -2.12 2.91 -19.40
C TRP A 239 -1.18 3.43 -20.51
N LYS A 240 -1.18 2.79 -21.69
CA LYS A 240 -0.45 3.28 -22.88
C LYS A 240 -1.34 4.08 -23.84
N LYS A 241 -2.67 4.04 -23.64
CA LYS A 241 -3.60 4.91 -24.39
C LYS A 241 -3.45 6.36 -23.94
N LYS A 242 -3.75 7.30 -24.83
CA LYS A 242 -3.80 8.72 -24.44
C LYS A 242 -4.97 8.95 -23.49
N LYS A 243 -4.75 9.70 -22.41
CA LYS A 243 -5.75 9.98 -21.37
C LYS A 243 -7.07 10.53 -21.93
N GLN A 244 -7.02 11.33 -23.00
CA GLN A 244 -8.21 11.91 -23.65
C GLN A 244 -9.05 10.88 -24.42
N ASP A 245 -8.49 9.70 -24.73
CA ASP A 245 -9.14 8.65 -25.50
C ASP A 245 -9.75 7.57 -24.58
N ILE A 246 -9.70 7.78 -23.26
CA ILE A 246 -10.20 6.83 -22.25
C ILE A 246 -11.33 7.48 -21.47
N THR A 247 -12.45 6.79 -21.40
CA THR A 247 -13.62 7.21 -20.61
C THR A 247 -13.44 6.85 -19.13
N GLN A 248 -14.19 7.53 -18.25
CA GLN A 248 -14.19 7.19 -16.82
C GLN A 248 -14.70 5.76 -16.57
N ASP A 249 -15.67 5.30 -17.36
CA ASP A 249 -16.22 3.94 -17.25
C ASP A 249 -15.18 2.88 -17.63
N GLU A 250 -14.32 3.14 -18.62
CA GLU A 250 -13.21 2.23 -18.95
C GLU A 250 -12.20 2.14 -17.80
N TYR A 251 -11.87 3.27 -17.12
CA TYR A 251 -11.01 3.24 -15.92
C TYR A 251 -11.67 2.47 -14.78
N ASN A 252 -12.96 2.68 -14.54
CA ASN A 252 -13.68 2.03 -13.46
C ASN A 252 -13.80 0.53 -13.69
N SER A 253 -14.18 0.12 -14.90
CA SER A 253 -14.28 -1.30 -15.28
C SER A 253 -12.92 -2.00 -15.16
N PHE A 254 -11.87 -1.34 -15.65
CA PHE A 254 -10.51 -1.89 -15.52
C PHE A 254 -10.10 -2.09 -14.06
N TYR A 255 -10.43 -1.13 -13.18
CA TYR A 255 -10.13 -1.22 -11.76
C TYR A 255 -10.87 -2.39 -11.10
N ILE A 256 -12.18 -2.48 -11.33
CA ILE A 256 -13.05 -3.52 -10.77
C ILE A 256 -12.56 -4.91 -11.20
N ASP A 257 -12.32 -5.09 -12.50
CA ASP A 257 -11.90 -6.38 -13.06
C ASP A 257 -10.49 -6.76 -12.60
N LYS A 258 -9.55 -5.81 -12.65
CA LYS A 258 -8.13 -6.07 -12.40
C LYS A 258 -7.80 -6.30 -10.93
N PHE A 259 -8.47 -5.57 -10.04
CA PHE A 259 -8.21 -5.63 -8.59
C PHE A 259 -9.31 -6.37 -7.83
N SER A 260 -10.27 -6.99 -8.53
CA SER A 260 -11.39 -7.76 -7.97
C SER A 260 -12.15 -6.95 -6.91
N ASP A 261 -12.38 -5.67 -7.23
CA ASP A 261 -13.16 -4.77 -6.38
C ASP A 261 -14.63 -4.76 -6.84
N TYR A 262 -15.55 -4.33 -5.98
CA TYR A 262 -16.99 -4.28 -6.27
C TYR A 262 -17.50 -2.84 -6.48
N GLU A 263 -16.67 -1.83 -6.17
CA GLU A 263 -16.99 -0.42 -6.35
C GLU A 263 -15.97 0.28 -7.24
N ALA A 264 -16.38 1.37 -7.87
CA ALA A 264 -15.49 2.24 -8.62
C ALA A 264 -14.50 2.95 -7.66
N PRO A 265 -13.28 3.24 -8.11
CA PRO A 265 -12.30 3.95 -7.30
C PRO A 265 -12.74 5.41 -7.08
N ALA A 266 -12.44 5.97 -5.91
CA ALA A 266 -12.65 7.39 -5.62
C ALA A 266 -11.83 8.29 -6.54
N LYS A 267 -10.62 7.86 -6.93
CA LYS A 267 -9.76 8.66 -7.81
C LYS A 267 -8.89 7.79 -8.71
N VAL A 268 -8.69 8.28 -9.95
CA VAL A 268 -7.78 7.69 -10.93
C VAL A 268 -6.62 8.66 -11.19
N ILE A 269 -5.40 8.14 -11.17
CA ILE A 269 -4.18 8.88 -11.49
C ILE A 269 -3.50 8.18 -12.68
N HIS A 270 -3.61 8.77 -13.86
CA HIS A 270 -2.97 8.27 -15.07
C HIS A 270 -1.93 9.27 -15.56
N SER A 271 -0.70 8.83 -15.78
CA SER A 271 0.38 9.67 -16.29
C SER A 271 1.42 8.85 -17.04
N THR A 272 1.97 9.43 -18.09
CA THR A 272 3.16 8.95 -18.79
C THR A 272 4.29 9.94 -18.56
N ILE A 273 5.43 9.45 -18.16
CA ILE A 273 6.64 10.23 -17.85
C ILE A 273 7.73 9.83 -18.84
N GLU A 274 8.25 10.83 -19.55
CA GLU A 274 9.36 10.72 -20.48
C GLU A 274 10.51 11.57 -19.97
N GLY A 275 11.73 11.02 -19.97
CA GLY A 275 12.91 11.74 -19.47
C GLY A 275 14.09 10.82 -19.17
N GLY A 276 14.75 11.03 -18.04
CA GLY A 276 15.86 10.17 -17.61
C GLY A 276 15.44 8.73 -17.27
N ILE A 277 14.16 8.51 -17.00
CA ILE A 277 13.51 7.20 -16.83
C ILE A 277 12.14 7.33 -17.48
N ASN A 278 11.82 6.43 -18.41
CA ASN A 278 10.53 6.39 -19.07
C ASN A 278 9.62 5.38 -18.37
N TYR A 279 8.40 5.79 -18.03
CA TYR A 279 7.39 4.89 -17.48
C TYR A 279 5.98 5.46 -17.63
N SER A 280 5.01 4.57 -17.71
CA SER A 280 3.59 4.87 -17.58
C SER A 280 3.08 4.39 -16.23
N MET A 281 2.18 5.13 -15.62
CA MET A 281 1.52 4.73 -14.38
C MET A 281 0.02 4.91 -14.47
N LEU A 282 -0.70 3.95 -13.90
CA LEU A 282 -2.13 3.99 -13.70
C LEU A 282 -2.43 3.56 -12.27
N LEU A 283 -2.75 4.55 -11.42
CA LEU A 283 -2.98 4.35 -10.00
C LEU A 283 -4.43 4.67 -9.64
N TYR A 284 -4.93 4.01 -8.61
CA TYR A 284 -6.29 4.12 -8.12
C TYR A 284 -6.29 4.33 -6.61
N ILE A 285 -7.04 5.32 -6.14
CA ILE A 285 -7.39 5.47 -4.73
C ILE A 285 -8.75 4.80 -4.55
N PRO A 286 -8.84 3.72 -3.75
CA PRO A 286 -10.12 3.03 -3.49
C PRO A 286 -11.14 3.95 -2.83
N SER A 287 -12.44 3.68 -3.07
CA SER A 287 -13.56 4.39 -2.41
C SER A 287 -13.79 3.90 -0.97
N HIS A 288 -13.34 2.70 -0.64
CA HIS A 288 -13.53 2.07 0.66
C HIS A 288 -12.27 1.31 1.10
N LEU A 289 -12.21 1.02 2.39
CA LEU A 289 -11.12 0.25 2.98
C LEU A 289 -11.30 -1.24 2.63
N PRO A 290 -10.29 -1.92 2.04
CA PRO A 290 -10.35 -3.36 1.84
C PRO A 290 -10.58 -4.08 3.17
N TYR A 291 -11.43 -5.13 3.17
CA TYR A 291 -11.81 -5.85 4.40
C TYR A 291 -10.61 -6.52 5.10
N ASP A 292 -9.59 -6.89 4.34
CA ASP A 292 -8.37 -7.55 4.79
C ASP A 292 -7.23 -6.57 5.13
N TYR A 293 -7.45 -5.25 4.98
CA TYR A 293 -6.39 -4.23 5.06
C TYR A 293 -5.55 -4.30 6.34
N TYR A 294 -6.16 -4.63 7.46
CA TYR A 294 -5.48 -4.76 8.76
C TYR A 294 -5.12 -6.20 9.12
N THR A 295 -5.26 -7.13 8.19
CA THR A 295 -4.87 -8.53 8.40
C THR A 295 -3.42 -8.76 7.97
N LYS A 296 -2.86 -9.93 8.32
CA LYS A 296 -1.51 -10.32 7.88
C LYS A 296 -1.46 -10.74 6.41
N GLU A 297 -2.59 -11.03 5.83
CA GLU A 297 -2.76 -11.43 4.44
C GLU A 297 -2.70 -10.23 3.48
N TYR A 298 -2.94 -9.01 3.99
CA TYR A 298 -2.86 -7.82 3.16
C TYR A 298 -1.43 -7.50 2.79
N GLU A 299 -1.17 -7.47 1.50
CA GLU A 299 0.11 -7.06 0.93
C GLU A 299 -0.05 -5.77 0.14
N LYS A 300 0.61 -4.71 0.61
CA LYS A 300 0.73 -3.47 -0.17
C LYS A 300 1.59 -3.67 -1.39
N GLY A 301 1.43 -2.85 -2.40
CA GLY A 301 2.32 -2.82 -3.56
C GLY A 301 1.58 -2.57 -4.86
N LEU A 302 2.32 -2.08 -5.84
CA LEU A 302 1.84 -1.86 -7.20
C LEU A 302 2.29 -3.00 -8.10
N GLN A 303 1.48 -3.32 -9.11
CA GLN A 303 1.91 -4.23 -10.17
C GLN A 303 3.01 -3.55 -11.00
N LEU A 304 4.09 -4.26 -11.23
CA LEU A 304 5.21 -3.79 -12.02
C LEU A 304 5.27 -4.54 -13.34
N TYR A 305 5.18 -3.79 -14.43
CA TYR A 305 5.31 -4.28 -15.79
C TYR A 305 6.60 -3.78 -16.45
N SER A 306 7.11 -4.56 -17.38
CA SER A 306 8.13 -4.13 -18.32
C SER A 306 7.71 -4.54 -19.73
N ASN A 307 7.51 -3.57 -20.60
CA ASN A 307 7.02 -3.77 -21.97
C ASN A 307 5.73 -4.62 -22.05
N GLY A 308 4.77 -4.39 -21.14
CA GLY A 308 3.49 -5.09 -21.10
C GLY A 308 3.54 -6.49 -20.49
N VAL A 309 4.68 -6.93 -19.99
CA VAL A 309 4.86 -8.21 -19.27
C VAL A 309 4.88 -7.97 -17.77
N LEU A 310 4.07 -8.69 -17.00
CA LEU A 310 4.06 -8.60 -15.56
C LEU A 310 5.36 -9.18 -14.98
N ILE A 311 6.04 -8.35 -14.19
CA ILE A 311 7.29 -8.67 -13.50
C ILE A 311 7.01 -9.02 -12.04
N MET A 312 6.29 -8.15 -11.34
CA MET A 312 5.89 -8.33 -9.94
C MET A 312 4.44 -7.92 -9.75
N ASP A 313 3.67 -8.75 -9.07
CA ASP A 313 2.27 -8.44 -8.76
C ASP A 313 2.13 -7.44 -7.60
N LYS A 314 3.06 -7.49 -6.65
CA LYS A 314 3.09 -6.63 -5.44
C LYS A 314 4.50 -6.06 -5.23
N CYS A 315 4.87 -5.02 -5.97
CA CYS A 315 6.12 -4.30 -5.74
C CYS A 315 5.96 -3.33 -4.56
N GLN A 316 6.35 -3.78 -3.36
CA GLN A 316 6.18 -3.02 -2.12
C GLN A 316 7.05 -1.76 -2.06
N ASP A 317 8.21 -1.78 -2.73
CA ASP A 317 9.17 -0.66 -2.75
C ASP A 317 8.67 0.58 -3.50
N LEU A 318 7.58 0.45 -4.25
CA LEU A 318 6.97 1.56 -4.99
C LEU A 318 6.04 2.44 -4.14
N LEU A 319 5.61 1.95 -2.97
CA LEU A 319 4.67 2.67 -2.11
C LEU A 319 5.18 2.73 -0.66
N PRO A 320 5.24 3.93 -0.05
CA PRO A 320 5.40 4.04 1.39
C PRO A 320 4.16 3.49 2.12
N ASP A 321 4.32 3.09 3.39
CA ASP A 321 3.23 2.47 4.16
C ASP A 321 1.99 3.36 4.26
N CYS A 322 2.16 4.67 4.37
CA CYS A 322 1.05 5.62 4.45
C CYS A 322 0.17 5.66 3.20
N PHE A 323 0.66 5.20 2.06
CA PHE A 323 -0.09 5.06 0.81
C PHE A 323 -0.30 3.60 0.41
N GLY A 324 -0.12 2.66 1.34
CA GLY A 324 -0.28 1.23 1.10
C GLY A 324 -1.67 0.82 0.58
N PHE A 325 -2.68 1.66 0.74
CA PHE A 325 -4.03 1.46 0.22
C PHE A 325 -4.16 1.73 -1.29
N VAL A 326 -3.21 2.42 -1.92
CA VAL A 326 -3.24 2.73 -3.35
C VAL A 326 -3.02 1.46 -4.15
N LYS A 327 -3.92 1.19 -5.10
CA LYS A 327 -3.81 0.10 -6.06
C LYS A 327 -3.37 0.65 -7.41
N GLY A 328 -2.83 -0.22 -8.27
CA GLY A 328 -2.44 0.21 -9.61
C GLY A 328 -1.21 -0.49 -10.14
N LEU A 329 -0.66 0.11 -11.18
CA LEU A 329 0.47 -0.47 -11.89
C LEU A 329 1.43 0.60 -12.42
N ILE A 330 2.65 0.13 -12.68
CA ILE A 330 3.72 0.86 -13.37
C ILE A 330 4.22 -0.03 -14.51
N ASP A 331 4.43 0.57 -15.69
CA ASP A 331 5.06 -0.09 -16.83
C ASP A 331 6.26 0.75 -17.30
N SER A 332 7.46 0.17 -17.20
CA SER A 332 8.70 0.86 -17.60
C SER A 332 9.60 -0.07 -18.43
N PRO A 333 10.08 0.40 -19.59
CA PRO A 333 11.05 -0.33 -20.39
C PRO A 333 12.48 -0.23 -19.84
N ASP A 334 12.74 0.73 -18.94
CA ASP A 334 14.10 1.13 -18.52
C ASP A 334 14.57 0.42 -17.23
N LEU A 335 13.74 -0.47 -16.65
CA LEU A 335 14.06 -1.16 -15.40
C LEU A 335 15.19 -2.17 -15.55
N SER A 336 16.15 -2.12 -14.65
CA SER A 336 17.21 -3.13 -14.54
C SER A 336 16.66 -4.35 -13.80
N LEU A 337 16.20 -5.34 -14.56
CA LEU A 337 15.66 -6.59 -14.03
C LEU A 337 16.79 -7.57 -13.72
N ASN A 338 16.61 -8.41 -12.70
CA ASN A 338 17.48 -9.57 -12.51
C ASN A 338 17.19 -10.66 -13.58
N ILE A 339 17.98 -11.72 -13.56
CA ILE A 339 17.87 -12.81 -14.56
C ILE A 339 16.49 -13.47 -14.53
N SER A 340 15.88 -13.67 -13.35
CA SER A 340 14.53 -14.26 -13.22
C SER A 340 13.40 -13.28 -13.48
N ARG A 341 13.68 -11.99 -13.52
CA ARG A 341 12.68 -10.92 -13.53
C ARG A 341 11.66 -10.98 -12.39
N GLU A 342 11.96 -11.74 -11.33
CA GLU A 342 11.13 -11.83 -10.13
C GLU A 342 11.58 -10.87 -9.03
N LEU A 343 12.84 -10.43 -9.11
CA LEU A 343 13.44 -9.50 -8.15
C LEU A 343 14.08 -8.33 -8.89
N LEU A 344 13.94 -7.15 -8.35
CA LEU A 344 14.68 -5.98 -8.79
C LEU A 344 16.02 -5.96 -8.05
N GLN A 345 17.12 -5.72 -8.76
CA GLN A 345 18.35 -5.30 -8.10
C GLN A 345 18.05 -3.96 -7.43
N GLN A 346 18.68 -3.65 -6.26
CA GLN A 346 18.49 -2.35 -5.57
C GLN A 346 18.70 -1.20 -6.57
N ASP A 347 17.65 -0.83 -7.28
CA ASP A 347 17.76 0.02 -8.43
C ASP A 347 17.51 1.47 -8.03
N ARG A 348 18.44 2.33 -8.37
CA ARG A 348 18.30 3.79 -8.26
C ARG A 348 17.09 4.30 -9.06
N GLN A 349 16.76 3.64 -10.17
CA GLN A 349 15.61 3.97 -11.00
C GLN A 349 14.30 3.70 -10.26
N LEU A 350 14.15 2.52 -9.62
CA LEU A 350 12.97 2.18 -8.84
C LEU A 350 12.73 3.19 -7.71
N LYS A 351 13.77 3.57 -6.97
CA LYS A 351 13.68 4.60 -5.92
C LYS A 351 13.24 5.96 -6.47
N THR A 352 13.67 6.31 -7.68
CA THR A 352 13.26 7.56 -8.34
C THR A 352 11.79 7.50 -8.74
N ILE A 353 11.33 6.36 -9.31
CA ILE A 353 9.94 6.12 -9.65
C ILE A 353 9.07 6.19 -8.39
N ALA A 354 9.46 5.50 -7.30
CA ALA A 354 8.74 5.52 -6.03
C ALA A 354 8.55 6.94 -5.46
N LYS A 355 9.59 7.77 -5.46
CA LYS A 355 9.48 9.18 -5.03
C LYS A 355 8.53 10.00 -5.91
N ASN A 356 8.54 9.75 -7.22
CA ASN A 356 7.64 10.45 -8.13
C ASN A 356 6.17 9.99 -7.92
N ILE A 357 5.94 8.70 -7.67
CA ILE A 357 4.63 8.14 -7.32
C ILE A 357 4.10 8.78 -6.04
N GLU A 358 4.91 8.77 -4.97
CA GLU A 358 4.56 9.40 -3.69
C GLU A 358 4.16 10.86 -3.88
N LYS A 359 5.00 11.63 -4.57
CA LYS A 359 4.72 13.03 -4.89
C LYS A 359 3.41 13.19 -5.66
N LYS A 360 3.14 12.31 -6.62
CA LYS A 360 1.94 12.39 -7.45
C LYS A 360 0.67 12.05 -6.68
N ILE A 361 0.71 11.02 -5.84
CA ILE A 361 -0.41 10.66 -4.95
C ILE A 361 -0.71 11.83 -4.02
N ARG A 362 0.31 12.39 -3.36
CA ARG A 362 0.17 13.54 -2.47
C ARG A 362 -0.46 14.73 -3.18
N GLN A 363 0.06 15.12 -4.35
CA GLN A 363 -0.49 16.22 -5.13
C GLN A 363 -1.98 16.01 -5.50
N GLU A 364 -2.36 14.78 -5.77
CA GLU A 364 -3.75 14.48 -6.11
C GLU A 364 -4.66 14.54 -4.87
N LEU A 365 -4.18 14.08 -3.72
CA LEU A 365 -4.89 14.25 -2.44
C LEU A 365 -5.01 15.73 -2.05
N GLU A 366 -3.95 16.53 -2.21
CA GLU A 366 -3.99 17.99 -2.01
C GLU A 366 -5.00 18.67 -2.94
N ASN A 367 -5.04 18.23 -4.20
CA ASN A 367 -6.01 18.73 -5.17
C ASN A 367 -7.45 18.39 -4.80
N MET A 368 -7.71 17.17 -4.36
CA MET A 368 -9.02 16.75 -3.86
C MET A 368 -9.42 17.52 -2.60
N LEU A 369 -8.52 17.67 -1.63
CA LEU A 369 -8.75 18.45 -0.42
C LEU A 369 -9.21 19.88 -0.73
N LYS A 370 -8.63 20.48 -1.76
CA LYS A 370 -8.92 21.87 -2.18
C LYS A 370 -10.18 22.00 -3.03
N ASN A 371 -10.41 21.08 -3.97
CA ASN A 371 -11.41 21.25 -5.03
C ASN A 371 -12.60 20.29 -4.91
N ASP A 372 -12.48 19.23 -4.10
CA ASP A 372 -13.52 18.20 -3.89
C ASP A 372 -13.46 17.71 -2.45
N ARG A 373 -13.78 18.62 -1.53
CA ARG A 373 -13.66 18.43 -0.08
C ARG A 373 -14.48 17.24 0.42
N GLU A 374 -15.68 17.06 -0.06
CA GLU A 374 -16.57 15.99 0.37
C GLU A 374 -15.99 14.60 0.04
N GLU A 375 -15.45 14.46 -1.17
CA GLU A 375 -14.82 13.19 -1.58
C GLU A 375 -13.52 12.95 -0.82
N TYR A 376 -12.73 14.00 -0.58
CA TYR A 376 -11.54 13.88 0.25
C TYR A 376 -11.86 13.44 1.68
N GLU A 377 -12.91 13.96 2.30
CA GLU A 377 -13.32 13.57 3.66
C GLU A 377 -13.77 12.10 3.73
N LYS A 378 -14.41 11.56 2.68
CA LYS A 378 -14.71 10.13 2.59
C LYS A 378 -13.42 9.29 2.54
N ILE A 379 -12.46 9.69 1.70
CA ILE A 379 -11.13 9.05 1.65
C ILE A 379 -10.43 9.14 2.99
N PHE A 380 -10.44 10.31 3.62
CA PHE A 380 -9.82 10.51 4.92
C PHE A 380 -10.47 9.68 6.02
N LYS A 381 -11.79 9.49 5.99
CA LYS A 381 -12.49 8.60 6.93
C LYS A 381 -12.00 7.15 6.83
N ASN A 382 -11.65 6.69 5.63
CA ASN A 382 -11.18 5.33 5.39
C ASN A 382 -9.67 5.16 5.62
N PHE A 383 -8.87 6.15 5.22
CA PHE A 383 -7.41 6.06 5.16
C PHE A 383 -6.67 7.13 5.98
N GLY A 384 -7.37 7.96 6.72
CA GLY A 384 -6.77 9.05 7.51
C GLY A 384 -5.81 8.56 8.56
N THR A 385 -6.12 7.44 9.20
CA THR A 385 -5.24 6.79 10.19
C THR A 385 -3.88 6.43 9.59
N GLN A 386 -3.82 5.96 8.33
CA GLN A 386 -2.57 5.66 7.64
C GLN A 386 -1.75 6.91 7.34
N LEU A 387 -2.42 8.01 6.95
CA LEU A 387 -1.75 9.29 6.74
C LEU A 387 -1.16 9.83 8.05
N LYS A 388 -1.91 9.70 9.15
CA LYS A 388 -1.46 10.05 10.50
C LYS A 388 -0.26 9.19 10.94
N PHE A 389 -0.32 7.87 10.73
CA PHE A 389 0.83 7.00 10.96
C PHE A 389 2.04 7.37 10.08
N GLY A 390 1.81 7.80 8.84
CA GLY A 390 2.88 8.30 7.96
C GLY A 390 3.58 9.55 8.49
N CYS A 391 2.85 10.41 9.22
CA CYS A 391 3.46 11.54 9.94
C CYS A 391 4.28 11.10 11.15
N TYR A 392 3.86 10.02 11.83
CA TYR A 392 4.48 9.55 13.07
C TYR A 392 5.68 8.63 12.83
N ASN A 393 5.59 7.73 11.87
CA ASN A 393 6.60 6.73 11.57
C ASN A 393 7.95 7.37 11.20
N ASP A 394 9.03 6.58 11.33
CA ASP A 394 10.39 6.98 10.99
C ASP A 394 10.80 8.31 11.64
N PHE A 395 10.40 8.49 12.91
CA PHE A 395 10.66 9.71 13.67
C PHE A 395 10.17 10.98 12.96
N GLY A 396 9.10 10.89 12.19
CA GLY A 396 8.47 12.01 11.51
C GLY A 396 9.20 12.50 10.26
N MET A 397 10.00 11.67 9.59
CA MET A 397 10.71 12.06 8.37
C MET A 397 9.77 12.53 7.26
N ASN A 398 8.55 12.00 7.20
CA ASN A 398 7.53 12.35 6.20
C ASN A 398 6.51 13.39 6.68
N LYS A 399 6.63 13.90 7.91
CA LYS A 399 5.64 14.81 8.50
C LYS A 399 5.38 16.06 7.66
N GLU A 400 6.43 16.67 7.10
CA GLU A 400 6.30 17.87 6.27
C GLU A 400 5.52 17.63 4.96
N ASN A 401 5.55 16.39 4.47
CA ASN A 401 4.82 16.00 3.26
C ASN A 401 3.33 15.69 3.51
N LEU A 402 2.96 15.36 4.75
CA LEU A 402 1.63 14.84 5.08
C LEU A 402 0.82 15.73 6.02
N LYS A 403 1.46 16.65 6.77
CA LYS A 403 0.80 17.49 7.78
C LYS A 403 -0.38 18.32 7.26
N ASP A 404 -0.36 18.68 5.97
CA ASP A 404 -1.43 19.45 5.32
C ASP A 404 -2.59 18.58 4.82
N LEU A 405 -2.41 17.24 4.84
CA LEU A 405 -3.41 16.26 4.44
C LEU A 405 -4.20 15.68 5.61
N ILE A 406 -3.75 15.85 6.83
CA ILE A 406 -4.44 15.30 8.00
C ILE A 406 -5.55 16.24 8.48
N LEU A 407 -6.67 15.65 8.89
CA LEU A 407 -7.84 16.36 9.39
C LEU A 407 -8.11 16.03 10.85
N PHE A 408 -8.65 17.01 11.55
CA PHE A 408 -9.13 16.89 12.93
C PHE A 408 -10.53 17.50 13.03
N TYR A 409 -11.32 17.09 14.00
CA TYR A 409 -12.62 17.70 14.24
C TYR A 409 -12.48 19.05 14.97
N SER A 410 -13.17 20.08 14.48
CA SER A 410 -13.14 21.42 15.08
C SER A 410 -14.32 21.66 16.02
N SER A 411 -14.05 22.17 17.21
CA SER A 411 -15.10 22.60 18.16
C SER A 411 -15.95 23.75 17.64
N THR A 412 -15.41 24.57 16.73
CA THR A 412 -16.06 25.78 16.21
C THR A 412 -16.87 25.49 14.95
N THR A 413 -16.26 24.86 13.95
CA THR A 413 -16.97 24.57 12.67
C THR A 413 -17.88 23.35 12.77
N LYS A 414 -17.69 22.50 13.81
CA LYS A 414 -18.41 21.22 14.01
C LYS A 414 -18.21 20.23 12.85
N ASN A 415 -17.09 20.36 12.16
CA ASN A 415 -16.69 19.55 11.00
C ASN A 415 -15.19 19.26 11.06
N LEU A 416 -14.74 18.40 10.14
CA LEU A 416 -13.31 18.15 9.93
C LEU A 416 -12.62 19.41 9.39
N THR A 417 -11.42 19.70 9.88
CA THR A 417 -10.61 20.85 9.50
C THR A 417 -9.14 20.46 9.38
N THR A 418 -8.40 21.14 8.51
CA THR A 418 -6.94 21.06 8.45
C THR A 418 -6.29 21.94 9.51
N LEU A 419 -5.01 21.70 9.80
CA LEU A 419 -4.21 22.60 10.65
C LEU A 419 -4.11 24.01 10.05
N LYS A 420 -4.02 24.10 8.72
CA LYS A 420 -4.00 25.37 8.00
C LYS A 420 -5.28 26.18 8.22
N GLU A 421 -6.43 25.55 7.99
CA GLU A 421 -7.75 26.19 8.19
C GLU A 421 -7.95 26.63 9.64
N TYR A 422 -7.44 25.86 10.63
CA TYR A 422 -7.46 26.26 12.03
C TYR A 422 -6.64 27.55 12.26
N VAL A 423 -5.39 27.58 11.75
CA VAL A 423 -4.51 28.76 11.91
C VAL A 423 -5.09 30.00 11.25
N GLU A 424 -5.75 29.87 10.09
CA GLU A 424 -6.44 30.97 9.40
C GLU A 424 -7.62 31.55 10.21
N ARG A 425 -8.21 30.77 11.14
CA ARG A 425 -9.30 31.20 12.03
C ARG A 425 -8.85 31.61 13.43
N MET A 426 -7.54 31.48 13.74
CA MET A 426 -7.01 31.85 15.05
C MET A 426 -7.28 33.32 15.35
N LYS A 427 -7.50 33.64 16.64
CA LYS A 427 -7.66 35.01 17.11
C LYS A 427 -6.35 35.79 17.04
N ASP A 428 -6.45 37.09 16.88
CA ASP A 428 -5.30 37.98 16.98
C ASP A 428 -4.62 37.80 18.35
N GLY A 429 -3.30 37.58 18.32
CA GLY A 429 -2.50 37.33 19.51
C GLY A 429 -2.52 35.91 20.07
N GLN A 430 -3.29 34.99 19.46
CA GLN A 430 -3.24 33.57 19.82
C GLN A 430 -1.91 32.94 19.36
N GLU A 431 -1.17 32.35 20.30
CA GLU A 431 0.15 31.75 20.03
C GLU A 431 0.14 30.23 19.93
N LYS A 432 -0.92 29.58 20.42
CA LYS A 432 -1.01 28.10 20.53
C LYS A 432 -2.23 27.56 19.77
N ILE A 433 -2.08 26.38 19.21
CA ILE A 433 -3.15 25.55 18.64
C ILE A 433 -3.67 24.68 19.78
N PHE A 434 -4.91 24.87 20.20
CA PHE A 434 -5.52 24.11 21.29
C PHE A 434 -6.10 22.80 20.80
N TYR A 435 -5.89 21.72 21.56
CA TYR A 435 -6.49 20.42 21.32
C TYR A 435 -6.94 19.75 22.62
N ALA A 436 -7.89 18.84 22.50
CA ALA A 436 -8.33 17.94 23.55
C ALA A 436 -8.47 16.53 22.96
N ALA A 437 -8.08 15.51 23.72
CA ALA A 437 -8.17 14.11 23.31
C ALA A 437 -9.20 13.35 24.17
N GLY A 438 -9.83 12.34 23.58
CA GLY A 438 -10.80 11.47 24.25
C GLY A 438 -11.50 10.52 23.28
N GLU A 439 -12.27 9.56 23.80
CA GLU A 439 -12.88 8.50 22.99
C GLU A 439 -13.87 8.98 21.93
N THR A 440 -14.63 10.03 22.23
CA THR A 440 -15.67 10.57 21.33
C THR A 440 -15.74 12.09 21.39
N ILE A 441 -16.22 12.70 20.31
CA ILE A 441 -16.45 14.14 20.23
C ILE A 441 -17.30 14.63 21.40
N ASP A 442 -18.38 13.93 21.74
CA ASP A 442 -19.29 14.32 22.82
C ASP A 442 -18.62 14.27 24.18
N LYS A 443 -17.80 13.23 24.47
CA LYS A 443 -17.05 13.14 25.73
C LYS A 443 -16.03 14.27 25.85
N ILE A 444 -15.32 14.56 24.77
CA ILE A 444 -14.34 15.67 24.74
C ILE A 444 -15.07 17.01 24.96
N ASP A 445 -16.22 17.22 24.31
CA ASP A 445 -16.98 18.48 24.42
C ASP A 445 -17.50 18.73 25.85
N MET A 446 -17.72 17.67 26.64
CA MET A 446 -18.17 17.74 28.04
C MET A 446 -17.04 17.98 29.06
N LEU A 447 -15.76 17.89 28.66
CA LEU A 447 -14.66 18.11 29.58
C LEU A 447 -14.68 19.54 30.17
N PRO A 448 -14.54 19.71 31.49
CA PRO A 448 -14.55 21.02 32.12
C PRO A 448 -13.53 21.99 31.54
N GLN A 449 -12.34 21.50 31.22
CA GLN A 449 -11.24 22.28 30.63
C GLN A 449 -11.60 22.78 29.24
N VAL A 450 -12.27 21.95 28.44
CA VAL A 450 -12.77 22.31 27.10
C VAL A 450 -13.78 23.43 27.19
N GLN A 451 -14.71 23.38 28.15
CA GLN A 451 -15.70 24.43 28.35
C GLN A 451 -15.03 25.77 28.70
N GLY A 452 -14.04 25.77 29.57
CA GLY A 452 -13.32 26.99 29.97
C GLY A 452 -12.59 27.66 28.78
N VAL A 453 -11.99 26.86 27.89
CA VAL A 453 -11.29 27.37 26.69
C VAL A 453 -12.29 27.93 25.67
N LYS A 454 -13.40 27.20 25.44
CA LYS A 454 -14.48 27.63 24.54
C LYS A 454 -15.12 28.95 24.96
N GLU A 455 -15.31 29.20 26.23
CA GLU A 455 -15.87 30.47 26.73
C GLU A 455 -14.98 31.66 26.47
N LYS A 456 -13.67 31.48 26.53
CA LYS A 456 -12.70 32.47 26.07
C LYS A 456 -12.73 32.62 24.53
N GLY A 457 -13.58 31.83 23.85
CA GLY A 457 -13.86 31.87 22.43
C GLY A 457 -12.73 31.32 21.56
N TYR A 458 -11.92 30.41 22.08
CA TYR A 458 -10.89 29.72 21.32
C TYR A 458 -11.45 28.47 20.67
N GLU A 459 -10.99 28.18 19.45
CA GLU A 459 -11.24 26.92 18.76
C GLU A 459 -10.36 25.81 19.35
N ILE A 460 -10.90 24.59 19.43
CA ILE A 460 -10.18 23.42 19.95
C ILE A 460 -10.31 22.30 18.90
N LEU A 461 -9.19 21.63 18.60
CA LEU A 461 -9.18 20.41 17.81
C LEU A 461 -9.53 19.22 18.72
N TYR A 462 -10.49 18.39 18.31
CA TYR A 462 -10.86 17.18 19.03
C TYR A 462 -10.16 15.97 18.40
N LEU A 463 -9.39 15.28 19.22
CA LEU A 463 -8.58 14.14 18.85
C LEU A 463 -9.27 12.86 19.33
N THR A 464 -9.77 12.07 18.40
CA THR A 464 -10.57 10.86 18.71
C THR A 464 -9.88 9.55 18.36
N GLU A 465 -8.73 9.62 17.68
CA GLU A 465 -7.94 8.45 17.32
C GLU A 465 -6.71 8.31 18.22
N ASN A 466 -6.36 7.09 18.60
CA ASN A 466 -5.23 6.79 19.48
C ASN A 466 -3.88 7.35 19.01
N ILE A 467 -3.72 7.56 17.69
CA ILE A 467 -2.48 8.09 17.10
C ILE A 467 -2.39 9.62 17.15
N ASP A 468 -3.50 10.32 17.32
CA ASP A 468 -3.60 11.77 17.12
C ASP A 468 -2.63 12.58 17.99
N GLU A 469 -2.59 12.34 19.29
CA GLU A 469 -1.67 13.07 20.18
C GLU A 469 -0.21 12.79 19.85
N PHE A 470 0.12 11.55 19.44
CA PHE A 470 1.48 11.19 19.03
C PHE A 470 1.90 11.92 17.75
N VAL A 471 0.98 12.09 16.81
CA VAL A 471 1.22 12.87 15.60
C VAL A 471 1.51 14.33 15.95
N LEU A 472 0.68 14.98 16.79
CA LEU A 472 0.91 16.37 17.18
C LEU A 472 2.25 16.55 17.91
N LYS A 473 2.66 15.58 18.74
CA LYS A 473 3.97 15.60 19.41
C LYS A 473 5.14 15.49 18.44
N VAL A 474 5.03 14.66 17.39
CA VAL A 474 6.04 14.56 16.35
C VAL A 474 6.06 15.82 15.47
N LEU A 475 4.91 16.42 15.18
CA LEU A 475 4.83 17.69 14.45
C LEU A 475 5.45 18.84 15.25
N MET A 476 5.28 18.87 16.58
CA MET A 476 5.74 19.88 17.54
C MET A 476 5.04 21.24 17.36
N GLU A 477 4.97 21.74 16.15
CA GLU A 477 4.37 23.03 15.80
C GLU A 477 3.77 23.00 14.38
N TYR A 478 2.87 23.90 14.09
CA TYR A 478 2.38 24.19 12.76
C TYR A 478 2.35 25.70 12.53
N ASP A 479 2.97 26.18 11.46
CA ASP A 479 3.14 27.61 11.13
C ASP A 479 3.64 28.44 12.33
N LYS A 480 4.69 27.93 13.01
CA LYS A 480 5.31 28.52 14.22
C LYS A 480 4.35 28.60 15.43
N LYS A 481 3.24 27.90 15.42
CA LYS A 481 2.29 27.80 16.52
C LYS A 481 2.42 26.44 17.19
N GLN A 482 2.72 26.43 18.49
CA GLN A 482 2.85 25.19 19.25
C GLN A 482 1.47 24.59 19.56
N PHE A 483 1.43 23.27 19.66
CA PHE A 483 0.22 22.57 20.12
C PHE A 483 0.14 22.62 21.65
N ALA A 484 -1.07 22.82 22.16
CA ALA A 484 -1.34 22.84 23.60
C ALA A 484 -2.57 21.99 23.94
N ASN A 485 -2.36 20.96 24.76
CA ASN A 485 -3.45 20.18 25.33
C ASN A 485 -4.21 21.02 26.35
N VAL A 486 -5.54 21.11 26.20
CA VAL A 486 -6.37 21.88 27.15
C VAL A 486 -6.42 21.28 28.57
N SER A 487 -6.11 19.97 28.67
CA SER A 487 -5.97 19.29 29.97
C SER A 487 -4.55 19.36 30.55
N SER A 488 -3.63 20.15 29.94
CA SER A 488 -2.29 20.38 30.51
C SER A 488 -2.32 21.41 31.63
N ASP A 489 -1.46 21.23 32.63
CA ASP A 489 -1.24 22.17 33.72
C ASP A 489 -0.73 23.54 33.26
N ASN A 490 0.05 23.57 32.17
CA ASN A 490 0.70 24.77 31.61
C ASN A 490 -0.14 25.50 30.55
N LEU A 491 -1.45 25.40 30.62
CA LEU A 491 -2.35 26.13 29.73
C LEU A 491 -2.42 27.60 30.12
N ASP A 492 -1.59 28.41 29.49
CA ASP A 492 -1.47 29.86 29.76
C ASP A 492 -2.66 30.64 29.17
N LEU A 493 -3.80 30.64 29.84
CA LEU A 493 -5.01 31.39 29.42
C LEU A 493 -5.31 32.59 30.35
N GLU A 494 -4.57 32.74 31.44
CA GLU A 494 -4.79 33.74 32.48
C GLU A 494 -3.88 34.96 32.26
N SER A 495 -4.37 36.14 32.65
CA SER A 495 -3.54 37.34 32.72
C SER A 495 -2.45 37.22 33.77
N LYS A 496 -1.43 38.07 33.71
CA LYS A 496 -0.35 38.08 34.73
C LYS A 496 -0.88 38.37 36.13
N GLU A 497 -1.90 39.23 36.21
CA GLU A 497 -2.54 39.63 37.47
C GLU A 497 -3.32 38.46 38.08
N GLU A 498 -4.14 37.77 37.27
CA GLU A 498 -4.86 36.56 37.71
C GLU A 498 -3.91 35.45 38.18
N LYS A 499 -2.80 35.26 37.53
CA LYS A 499 -1.78 34.28 37.95
C LYS A 499 -1.12 34.62 39.29
N GLU A 500 -0.80 35.90 39.52
CA GLU A 500 -0.23 36.34 40.79
C GLU A 500 -1.25 36.21 41.92
N GLU A 501 -2.51 36.51 41.68
CA GLU A 501 -3.59 36.34 42.64
C GLU A 501 -3.78 34.87 43.01
N LEU A 502 -3.95 34.00 41.98
CA LEU A 502 -4.12 32.56 42.19
C LEU A 502 -2.92 31.93 42.92
N LYS A 503 -1.70 32.40 42.64
CA LYS A 503 -0.51 31.93 43.32
C LYS A 503 -0.55 32.26 44.83
N LYS A 504 -1.00 33.45 45.23
CA LYS A 504 -1.18 33.81 46.62
C LYS A 504 -2.22 32.95 47.31
N ILE A 505 -3.38 32.75 46.66
CA ILE A 505 -4.46 31.90 47.18
C ILE A 505 -3.98 30.46 47.37
N ASN A 506 -3.22 29.91 46.45
CA ASN A 506 -2.67 28.59 46.57
C ASN A 506 -1.62 28.46 47.69
N GLU A 507 -0.77 29.47 47.87
CA GLU A 507 0.21 29.48 48.94
C GLU A 507 -0.49 29.55 50.32
N GLU A 508 -1.53 30.34 50.47
CA GLU A 508 -2.31 30.45 51.71
C GLU A 508 -3.04 29.16 52.09
N ASN A 509 -3.38 28.30 51.10
CA ASN A 509 -4.10 27.05 51.31
C ASN A 509 -3.23 25.80 51.21
N LYS A 510 -1.91 25.96 51.17
CA LYS A 510 -0.93 24.88 50.92
C LYS A 510 -1.05 23.71 51.92
N ASP A 511 -1.26 23.98 53.19
CA ASP A 511 -1.38 22.95 54.23
C ASP A 511 -2.67 22.11 54.03
N MET A 512 -3.77 22.73 53.60
CA MET A 512 -5.01 22.05 53.23
C MET A 512 -4.77 21.13 52.04
N PHE A 513 -4.14 21.60 50.99
CA PHE A 513 -3.83 20.81 49.81
C PHE A 513 -2.89 19.64 50.10
N THR A 514 -1.92 19.83 51.01
CA THR A 514 -1.04 18.75 51.45
C THR A 514 -1.86 17.63 52.12
N LEU A 515 -2.79 17.98 53.03
CA LEU A 515 -3.66 16.99 53.68
C LEU A 515 -4.56 16.25 52.66
N MET A 516 -5.09 16.97 51.69
CA MET A 516 -5.91 16.38 50.60
C MET A 516 -5.06 15.44 49.74
N LYS A 517 -3.87 15.85 49.31
CA LYS A 517 -2.93 15.04 48.54
C LYS A 517 -2.55 13.75 49.27
N ASP A 518 -2.22 13.82 50.55
CA ASP A 518 -1.83 12.66 51.36
C ASP A 518 -2.93 11.59 51.40
N GLU A 519 -4.21 12.00 51.36
CA GLU A 519 -5.35 11.11 51.35
C GLU A 519 -5.58 10.47 49.97
N ILE A 520 -5.37 11.21 48.88
CA ILE A 520 -5.59 10.75 47.50
C ILE A 520 -4.45 9.84 47.01
N LYS A 521 -3.20 10.15 47.31
CA LYS A 521 -1.93 9.44 47.00
C LYS A 521 -1.54 9.39 45.49
N ASP A 522 -2.49 9.41 44.57
CA ASP A 522 -2.24 9.25 43.12
C ASP A 522 -2.20 10.58 42.36
N VAL A 523 -2.01 11.71 43.06
CA VAL A 523 -1.82 13.02 42.44
C VAL A 523 -0.49 13.65 42.88
N GLU A 524 0.12 14.40 41.99
CA GLU A 524 1.36 15.15 42.28
C GLU A 524 1.05 16.40 43.08
N GLU A 525 -0.07 17.04 42.83
CA GLU A 525 -0.49 18.28 43.45
C GLU A 525 -2.01 18.37 43.54
N VAL A 526 -2.50 19.10 44.54
CA VAL A 526 -3.86 19.61 44.66
C VAL A 526 -3.78 21.13 44.76
N ARG A 527 -4.58 21.86 43.97
CA ARG A 527 -4.54 23.33 43.93
C ARG A 527 -5.86 23.93 43.47
N PHE A 528 -6.07 25.22 43.74
CA PHE A 528 -7.14 26.00 43.12
C PHE A 528 -6.75 26.42 41.70
N THR A 529 -7.79 26.58 40.84
CA THR A 529 -7.66 27.05 39.47
C THR A 529 -8.79 27.99 39.07
N HIS A 530 -8.54 28.90 38.13
CA HIS A 530 -9.53 29.76 37.47
C HIS A 530 -9.85 29.27 36.04
N LYS A 531 -9.34 28.10 35.62
CA LYS A 531 -9.59 27.53 34.31
C LYS A 531 -11.03 27.02 34.13
N LEU A 532 -11.72 26.75 35.25
CA LEU A 532 -13.06 26.18 35.29
C LEU A 532 -14.13 27.24 35.50
N LYS A 533 -15.30 27.03 34.88
CA LYS A 533 -16.46 27.89 35.07
C LYS A 533 -17.41 27.35 36.14
N ASP A 534 -18.24 26.39 35.75
CA ASP A 534 -19.33 25.85 36.58
C ASP A 534 -18.96 24.55 37.29
N HIS A 535 -17.92 23.85 36.79
CA HIS A 535 -17.51 22.58 37.35
C HIS A 535 -16.67 22.74 38.61
N PRO A 536 -16.86 21.88 39.62
CA PRO A 536 -16.12 21.99 40.87
C PRO A 536 -14.64 21.60 40.77
N VAL A 537 -14.33 20.60 39.91
CA VAL A 537 -12.98 20.02 39.80
C VAL A 537 -12.68 19.54 38.40
N CYS A 538 -11.41 19.43 38.07
CA CYS A 538 -10.90 18.66 36.93
C CYS A 538 -9.55 18.03 37.28
N LEU A 539 -9.09 17.10 36.39
CA LEU A 539 -7.71 16.61 36.40
C LEU A 539 -6.92 17.29 35.30
N SER A 540 -5.72 17.75 35.63
CA SER A 540 -4.72 18.18 34.63
C SER A 540 -3.53 17.24 34.68
N SER A 541 -2.80 17.13 33.56
CA SER A 541 -1.55 16.38 33.50
C SER A 541 -0.34 17.31 33.50
N GLU A 542 0.66 16.97 34.32
CA GLU A 542 1.98 17.62 34.32
C GLU A 542 2.91 16.88 33.36
N GLY A 543 3.59 17.62 32.48
CA GLY A 543 4.61 17.07 31.59
C GLY A 543 4.06 16.61 30.24
N GLU A 544 4.72 15.61 29.65
CA GLU A 544 4.49 15.25 28.26
C GLU A 544 3.41 14.17 28.04
N ILE A 545 3.04 13.44 29.09
CA ILE A 545 2.10 12.32 28.99
C ILE A 545 0.74 12.77 29.49
N SER A 546 -0.24 12.80 28.58
CA SER A 546 -1.64 13.06 28.93
C SER A 546 -2.32 11.80 29.48
N THR A 547 -3.50 11.97 30.08
CA THR A 547 -4.35 10.86 30.53
C THR A 547 -4.75 9.93 29.38
N GLU A 548 -5.02 10.46 28.18
CA GLU A 548 -5.33 9.65 27.00
C GLU A 548 -4.11 8.90 26.48
N MET A 549 -2.93 9.54 26.45
CA MET A 549 -1.69 8.83 26.10
C MET A 549 -1.37 7.70 27.07
N GLU A 550 -1.61 7.88 28.38
CA GLU A 550 -1.47 6.83 29.39
C GLU A 550 -2.37 5.63 29.04
N LYS A 551 -3.66 5.85 28.71
CA LYS A 551 -4.60 4.81 28.31
C LYS A 551 -4.10 4.05 27.09
N VAL A 552 -3.66 4.75 26.05
CA VAL A 552 -3.16 4.15 24.81
C VAL A 552 -1.90 3.33 25.07
N LEU A 553 -0.91 3.89 25.76
CA LEU A 553 0.36 3.20 26.06
C LEU A 553 0.13 1.95 26.92
N ASN A 554 -0.79 2.01 27.89
CA ASN A 554 -1.11 0.87 28.75
C ASN A 554 -1.99 -0.18 28.07
N SER A 555 -2.65 0.12 26.95
CA SER A 555 -3.38 -0.87 26.13
C SER A 555 -2.48 -1.69 25.21
N MET A 556 -1.23 -1.26 25.01
CA MET A 556 -0.27 -1.94 24.13
C MET A 556 0.25 -3.25 24.77
N PRO A 557 0.56 -4.29 23.98
CA PRO A 557 1.00 -5.60 24.49
C PRO A 557 2.28 -5.56 25.37
N ASN A 558 3.15 -4.57 25.19
CA ASN A 558 4.40 -4.38 25.94
C ASN A 558 4.30 -3.20 26.91
N ASN A 559 3.17 -3.05 27.55
CA ASN A 559 2.91 -1.95 28.47
C ASN A 559 3.98 -1.89 29.57
N GLN A 560 4.57 -0.71 29.78
CA GLN A 560 5.59 -0.45 30.80
C GLN A 560 4.99 0.13 32.08
N GLY A 561 3.66 0.16 32.23
CA GLY A 561 2.97 0.76 33.36
C GLY A 561 3.21 2.28 33.45
N VAL A 562 3.17 2.95 32.29
CA VAL A 562 3.34 4.39 32.20
C VAL A 562 2.19 5.08 32.90
N LYS A 563 2.47 6.03 33.79
CA LYS A 563 1.48 6.87 34.49
C LYS A 563 1.67 8.34 34.13
N ALA A 564 0.58 9.02 33.80
CA ALA A 564 0.54 10.47 33.73
C ALA A 564 0.64 11.06 35.14
N LYS A 565 1.38 12.14 35.28
CA LYS A 565 1.43 12.89 36.55
C LYS A 565 0.20 13.78 36.64
N MET A 566 -0.72 13.43 37.50
CA MET A 566 -2.00 14.12 37.64
C MET A 566 -1.99 15.18 38.70
N ILE A 567 -2.68 16.29 38.44
CA ILE A 567 -2.95 17.38 39.35
C ILE A 567 -4.45 17.49 39.52
N LEU A 568 -4.95 17.49 40.76
CA LEU A 568 -6.35 17.78 41.04
C LEU A 568 -6.52 19.31 41.13
N GLU A 569 -7.21 19.88 40.14
CA GLU A 569 -7.53 21.31 40.08
C GLU A 569 -8.95 21.54 40.57
N ILE A 570 -9.10 22.42 41.59
CA ILE A 570 -10.38 22.75 42.20
C ILE A 570 -10.75 24.18 41.80
N ASN A 571 -11.98 24.39 41.37
CA ASN A 571 -12.48 25.70 40.96
C ASN A 571 -12.59 26.62 42.19
N GLU A 572 -11.74 27.65 42.29
CA GLU A 572 -11.72 28.59 43.39
C GLU A 572 -13.02 29.38 43.53
N ASN A 573 -13.68 29.67 42.41
CA ASN A 573 -14.95 30.39 42.35
C ASN A 573 -16.19 29.53 42.65
N HIS A 574 -16.02 28.21 42.77
CA HIS A 574 -17.15 27.30 43.03
C HIS A 574 -17.41 27.23 44.57
N PRO A 575 -18.69 27.11 45.01
CA PRO A 575 -19.01 26.98 46.45
C PRO A 575 -18.25 25.88 47.19
N ILE A 576 -17.79 24.85 46.48
CA ILE A 576 -16.99 23.77 47.06
C ILE A 576 -15.67 24.27 47.64
N ALA A 577 -15.04 25.29 47.03
CA ALA A 577 -13.77 25.83 47.53
C ALA A 577 -13.91 26.39 48.96
N GLN A 578 -14.99 27.16 49.22
CA GLN A 578 -15.27 27.66 50.53
C GLN A 578 -15.59 26.53 51.51
N LYS A 579 -16.37 25.53 51.10
CA LYS A 579 -16.69 24.35 51.90
C LYS A 579 -15.41 23.60 52.34
N LEU A 580 -14.45 23.42 51.45
CA LEU A 580 -13.18 22.77 51.76
C LEU A 580 -12.34 23.58 52.77
N LYS A 581 -12.28 24.90 52.62
CA LYS A 581 -11.62 25.80 53.55
C LYS A 581 -12.25 25.69 54.96
N ASP A 582 -13.59 25.66 55.02
CA ASP A 582 -14.31 25.52 56.30
C ASP A 582 -14.09 24.15 56.94
N LEU A 583 -14.07 23.05 56.15
CA LEU A 583 -13.79 21.71 56.63
C LEU A 583 -12.33 21.56 57.11
N TYR A 584 -11.38 22.20 56.46
CA TYR A 584 -10.00 22.19 56.92
C TYR A 584 -9.83 22.77 58.32
N LEU A 585 -10.62 23.80 58.64
CA LEU A 585 -10.59 24.45 59.97
C LEU A 585 -11.37 23.66 61.02
N ASN A 586 -12.49 23.00 60.64
CA ASN A 586 -13.46 22.47 61.60
C ASN A 586 -13.56 20.97 61.65
N ASP A 587 -13.33 20.26 60.52
CA ASP A 587 -13.49 18.79 60.41
C ASP A 587 -12.58 18.21 59.31
N LYS A 588 -11.35 17.90 59.68
CA LYS A 588 -10.34 17.35 58.79
C LYS A 588 -10.67 15.94 58.30
N GLU A 589 -11.42 15.14 59.08
CA GLU A 589 -11.82 13.79 58.66
C GLU A 589 -12.89 13.85 57.57
N GLU A 590 -13.81 14.79 57.65
CA GLU A 590 -14.77 15.02 56.55
C GLU A 590 -14.07 15.59 55.32
N LEU A 591 -13.07 16.47 55.47
CA LEU A 591 -12.25 16.98 54.35
C LEU A 591 -11.60 15.82 53.58
N LYS A 592 -11.07 14.78 54.22
CA LYS A 592 -10.50 13.60 53.56
C LYS A 592 -11.52 12.89 52.70
N LYS A 593 -12.78 12.75 53.15
CA LYS A 593 -13.86 12.15 52.37
C LYS A 593 -14.19 13.00 51.13
N TYR A 594 -14.28 14.31 51.27
CA TYR A 594 -14.47 15.24 50.16
C TYR A 594 -13.31 15.13 49.15
N SER A 595 -12.08 14.99 49.61
CA SER A 595 -10.90 14.85 48.74
C SER A 595 -11.03 13.64 47.84
N LYS A 596 -11.42 12.46 48.38
CA LYS A 596 -11.64 11.23 47.62
C LYS A 596 -12.76 11.41 46.60
N ILE A 597 -13.91 11.95 47.00
CA ILE A 597 -15.06 12.12 46.09
C ILE A 597 -14.72 13.06 44.95
N LEU A 598 -14.06 14.20 45.23
CA LEU A 598 -13.69 15.15 44.19
C LEU A 598 -12.69 14.56 43.22
N TYR A 599 -11.73 13.79 43.72
CA TYR A 599 -10.75 13.09 42.87
C TYR A 599 -11.42 12.00 42.00
N ASP A 600 -12.20 11.11 42.61
CA ASP A 600 -12.91 10.06 41.88
C ASP A 600 -13.93 10.63 40.92
N GLY A 601 -14.61 11.70 41.26
CA GLY A 601 -15.50 12.45 40.37
C GLY A 601 -14.75 13.02 39.17
N ALA A 602 -13.57 13.60 39.39
CA ALA A 602 -12.72 14.10 38.29
C ALA A 602 -12.20 12.97 37.42
N ARG A 603 -11.85 11.80 37.98
CA ARG A 603 -11.49 10.58 37.22
C ARG A 603 -12.63 10.12 36.30
N LEU A 604 -13.87 10.08 36.82
CA LEU A 604 -15.04 9.71 36.01
C LEU A 604 -15.26 10.66 34.82
N ILE A 605 -15.07 11.96 35.03
CA ILE A 605 -15.18 12.96 33.97
C ILE A 605 -14.15 12.71 32.87
N GLU A 606 -12.91 12.38 33.25
CA GLU A 606 -11.82 12.04 32.32
C GLU A 606 -11.97 10.61 31.71
N GLY A 607 -13.04 9.87 32.05
CA GLY A 607 -13.24 8.50 31.58
C GLY A 607 -12.25 7.49 32.17
N LEU A 608 -11.68 7.79 33.35
CA LEU A 608 -10.81 6.89 34.09
C LEU A 608 -11.63 6.03 35.05
N ASN A 609 -11.19 4.79 35.28
CA ASN A 609 -11.83 3.93 36.25
C ASN A 609 -11.59 4.41 37.69
N ILE A 610 -12.62 4.33 38.52
CA ILE A 610 -12.49 4.49 39.96
C ILE A 610 -11.84 3.22 40.52
N GLU A 611 -10.82 3.37 41.38
CA GLU A 611 -10.11 2.23 41.97
C GLU A 611 -10.99 1.42 42.93
N ASN A 612 -11.75 2.15 43.78
CA ASN A 612 -12.68 1.54 44.73
C ASN A 612 -14.11 2.10 44.58
N PRO A 613 -14.90 1.61 43.62
CA PRO A 613 -16.27 2.10 43.38
C PRO A 613 -17.20 1.92 44.59
N THR A 614 -16.96 0.91 45.40
CA THR A 614 -17.75 0.65 46.61
C THR A 614 -17.51 1.74 47.69
N GLU A 615 -16.27 2.11 47.91
CA GLU A 615 -15.91 3.18 48.86
C GLU A 615 -16.48 4.52 48.38
N PHE A 616 -16.31 4.83 47.08
CA PHE A 616 -16.88 6.04 46.49
C PHE A 616 -18.40 6.13 46.71
N SER A 617 -19.13 5.06 46.39
CA SER A 617 -20.58 5.02 46.60
C SER A 617 -20.98 5.21 48.07
N ASN A 618 -20.26 4.55 48.99
CA ASN A 618 -20.55 4.66 50.41
C ASN A 618 -20.33 6.09 50.96
N ILE A 619 -19.23 6.72 50.56
CA ILE A 619 -18.95 8.10 51.00
C ILE A 619 -19.97 9.07 50.40
N VAL A 620 -20.36 8.91 49.15
CA VAL A 620 -21.42 9.75 48.54
C VAL A 620 -22.73 9.61 49.29
N CYS A 621 -23.16 8.36 49.58
CA CYS A 621 -24.40 8.11 50.34
C CYS A 621 -24.32 8.71 51.76
N GLU A 622 -23.16 8.60 52.44
CA GLU A 622 -22.97 9.19 53.79
C GLU A 622 -23.11 10.73 53.74
N LEU A 623 -22.54 11.40 52.75
CA LEU A 623 -22.62 12.84 52.62
C LEU A 623 -24.02 13.34 52.23
N ILE A 624 -24.77 12.56 51.40
CA ILE A 624 -26.15 12.90 51.06
C ILE A 624 -27.12 12.72 52.25
N SER A 625 -26.77 11.84 53.18
CA SER A 625 -27.61 11.56 54.33
C SER A 625 -27.44 12.54 55.49
N LYS A 626 -26.45 13.42 55.44
CA LYS A 626 -26.21 14.53 56.35
C LYS A 626 -27.02 15.76 55.97
#